data_fd1d1acf041edccbf11eda16bdeabdbc
#
_entry.id   fd1d1acf041edccbf11eda16bdeabdbc
#
_cell.length_a   1.000
_cell.length_b   1.000
_cell.length_c   1.000
_cell.angle_alpha   90.00
_cell.angle_beta   90.00
_cell.angle_gamma   90.00
#
_symmetry.space_group_name_H-M   'P 1'
#
loop_
_entity.id
_entity.type
_entity.pdbx_description
1 polymer ?
#
loop_
_entity_poly.entity_id
_entity_poly.type
_entity_poly.pdbx_seq_one_letter_code
_entity_poly.pdbx_strand_id
1 'polypeptide(L)'
;IHVMKTKREDIRNIAIIAHVDHGKTTLVDELLKQSGVFRQNQEVQERVMDSNDIERERGITILSKNTAVFYKDTKINIIDTPGHADFGGEVERVLKMVNGVILVVDAFEGAMPQTKFVLMKALELNLPVIVCINKIDRPEARPDEVIDEVLELFMDLDASDEQLDCPFVYASAKNGYATLSLDDEPKDMMPLFETILNYIPAPEGDPDANTQVLISTIDYNEYVGRIGVGKVDNGCLRVNQDAIMLNAHDPEKQKKVRISKLYEFDGLNKVEVKEAKIGSIVAISGIADIHIGDTICDPENPVAIPFQKISEPTISMNFIVNDSPLAGQEGKYITSRHIRDRLFKELNTDVSLRVEETDSADSFKVSGRGELHLSVLIENMRREGYEFAVSKAEVLYHTDENGKKTEPMEQAYIDVPDEFTGVVIEKLSQRKGELQNMGSISGGYTRLEFKIPSRGLIGYRGDFMTDTKGNGIINTIFCGYEPYRGDIQYRKLGSLIAFESGESVAYGLFSAQERGSLFIGPGEKVYSGMVIGQCSRGEDIELNVCKKKHLTNTRSSSADEALTLTPPRILSLEQALDFIDTDELLEVTPESLRIRKKILDPTLRKRASFKK
;
A
#
# COMPACT_ATOMS: atom_id res chain seq x y z
N ILE A 1 -35.21 -6.90 -26.80
CA ILE A 1 -35.45 -7.65 -25.57
C ILE A 1 -35.07 -6.73 -24.42
N HIS A 2 -36.09 -6.19 -23.73
CA HIS A 2 -35.84 -5.39 -22.51
C HIS A 2 -35.26 -6.32 -21.46
N VAL A 3 -33.99 -6.12 -21.06
CA VAL A 3 -33.38 -6.75 -19.91
C VAL A 3 -34.09 -6.18 -18.68
N MET A 4 -34.94 -6.98 -18.05
CA MET A 4 -35.60 -6.59 -16.81
C MET A 4 -34.61 -6.75 -15.65
N LYS A 5 -33.94 -5.64 -15.29
CA LYS A 5 -33.11 -5.59 -14.08
C LYS A 5 -34.00 -5.61 -12.85
N THR A 6 -33.72 -6.54 -11.96
CA THR A 6 -34.36 -6.65 -10.65
C THR A 6 -33.46 -6.06 -9.57
N LYS A 7 -34.03 -5.28 -8.67
CA LYS A 7 -33.30 -4.76 -7.50
C LYS A 7 -33.36 -5.77 -6.36
N ARG A 8 -32.21 -6.03 -5.76
CA ARG A 8 -32.11 -6.88 -4.58
C ARG A 8 -32.21 -6.03 -3.30
N GLU A 9 -33.45 -5.72 -2.87
CA GLU A 9 -33.74 -4.80 -1.77
C GLU A 9 -33.25 -5.32 -0.38
N ASP A 10 -33.01 -6.60 -0.23
CA ASP A 10 -32.52 -7.23 1.00
C ASP A 10 -30.99 -7.18 1.18
N ILE A 11 -30.29 -6.54 0.27
CA ILE A 11 -28.83 -6.39 0.31
C ILE A 11 -28.43 -4.94 0.04
N ARG A 12 -27.37 -4.49 0.72
CA ARG A 12 -26.60 -3.28 0.39
C ARG A 12 -25.13 -3.63 0.37
N ASN A 13 -24.43 -3.21 -0.68
CA ASN A 13 -22.99 -3.39 -0.81
C ASN A 13 -22.33 -2.01 -0.67
N ILE A 14 -21.52 -1.84 0.35
CA ILE A 14 -20.83 -0.59 0.63
C ILE A 14 -19.32 -0.80 0.80
N ALA A 15 -18.55 0.20 0.42
CA ALA A 15 -17.14 0.31 0.77
C ALA A 15 -16.95 1.31 1.89
N ILE A 16 -15.97 1.10 2.73
CA ILE A 16 -15.62 2.04 3.79
C ILE A 16 -14.26 2.67 3.49
N ILE A 17 -14.20 4.00 3.56
CA ILE A 17 -13.00 4.80 3.37
C ILE A 17 -12.74 5.56 4.66
N ALA A 18 -11.56 5.42 5.22
CA ALA A 18 -11.17 6.16 6.41
C ALA A 18 -9.66 6.30 6.49
N HIS A 19 -9.20 7.41 7.06
CA HIS A 19 -7.83 7.51 7.55
C HIS A 19 -7.65 6.59 8.76
N VAL A 20 -6.47 6.03 8.94
CA VAL A 20 -6.12 5.26 10.15
C VAL A 20 -6.35 6.15 11.38
N ASP A 21 -6.82 5.55 12.46
CA ASP A 21 -7.18 6.21 13.72
C ASP A 21 -8.44 7.11 13.68
N HIS A 22 -9.13 7.21 12.56
CA HIS A 22 -10.43 7.91 12.51
C HIS A 22 -11.62 7.07 13.02
N GLY A 23 -11.34 5.81 13.41
CA GLY A 23 -12.32 4.95 14.07
C GLY A 23 -13.09 4.02 13.13
N LYS A 24 -12.55 3.71 11.95
CA LYS A 24 -13.12 2.75 10.99
C LYS A 24 -13.42 1.41 11.65
N THR A 25 -12.43 0.83 12.30
CA THR A 25 -12.54 -0.49 12.93
C THR A 25 -13.53 -0.48 14.07
N THR A 26 -13.47 0.53 14.94
CA THR A 26 -14.42 0.70 16.06
C THR A 26 -15.85 0.85 15.54
N LEU A 27 -16.03 1.58 14.44
CA LEU A 27 -17.34 1.74 13.80
C LEU A 27 -17.88 0.41 13.27
N VAL A 28 -17.06 -0.35 12.55
CA VAL A 28 -17.47 -1.66 12.01
C VAL A 28 -17.76 -2.64 13.14
N ASP A 29 -16.95 -2.67 14.18
CA ASP A 29 -17.18 -3.50 15.38
C ASP A 29 -18.50 -3.17 16.05
N GLU A 30 -18.83 -1.90 16.16
CA GLU A 30 -20.09 -1.46 16.77
C GLU A 30 -21.30 -1.81 15.91
N LEU A 31 -21.19 -1.67 14.59
CA LEU A 31 -22.23 -2.13 13.67
C LEU A 31 -22.45 -3.64 13.76
N LEU A 32 -21.38 -4.41 13.92
CA LEU A 32 -21.45 -5.86 14.13
C LEU A 32 -22.17 -6.19 15.45
N LYS A 33 -21.82 -5.53 16.55
CA LYS A 33 -22.44 -5.75 17.85
C LYS A 33 -23.94 -5.46 17.81
N GLN A 34 -24.35 -4.34 17.26
CA GLN A 34 -25.73 -3.91 17.23
C GLN A 34 -26.57 -4.66 16.20
N SER A 35 -25.93 -5.31 15.23
CA SER A 35 -26.63 -6.18 14.27
C SER A 35 -26.97 -7.58 14.83
N GLY A 36 -26.55 -7.88 16.07
CA GLY A 36 -26.79 -9.20 16.68
C GLY A 36 -25.92 -10.35 16.14
N VAL A 37 -24.90 -10.05 15.35
CA VAL A 37 -23.97 -11.06 14.78
C VAL A 37 -23.07 -11.66 15.86
N PHE A 38 -22.74 -10.91 16.91
CA PHE A 38 -21.96 -11.41 18.05
C PHE A 38 -22.86 -12.15 19.07
N ARG A 39 -22.51 -13.38 19.38
CA ARG A 39 -23.08 -14.09 20.52
C ARG A 39 -22.49 -13.55 21.81
N GLN A 40 -23.24 -13.60 22.92
CA GLN A 40 -22.92 -12.98 24.22
C GLN A 40 -21.54 -13.31 24.82
N ASN A 41 -20.81 -14.27 24.30
CA ASN A 41 -19.52 -14.74 24.82
C ASN A 41 -18.35 -14.65 23.83
N GLN A 42 -18.47 -13.92 22.72
CA GLN A 42 -17.36 -13.69 21.81
C GLN A 42 -16.68 -12.36 22.15
N GLU A 43 -15.42 -12.41 22.57
CA GLU A 43 -14.59 -11.23 22.68
C GLU A 43 -14.33 -10.70 21.25
N VAL A 44 -14.74 -9.47 21.02
CA VAL A 44 -14.44 -8.77 19.78
C VAL A 44 -12.99 -8.32 19.85
N GLN A 45 -12.17 -8.81 18.96
CA GLN A 45 -10.83 -8.25 18.78
C GLN A 45 -10.97 -6.79 18.34
N GLU A 46 -10.38 -5.89 19.09
CA GLU A 46 -10.29 -4.50 18.65
C GLU A 46 -9.58 -4.42 17.30
N ARG A 47 -10.06 -3.56 16.40
CA ARG A 47 -9.48 -3.29 15.08
C ARG A 47 -9.44 -4.53 14.16
N VAL A 48 -10.56 -5.20 14.04
CA VAL A 48 -10.68 -6.41 13.22
C VAL A 48 -10.31 -6.20 11.76
N MET A 49 -10.63 -5.04 11.18
CA MET A 49 -10.31 -4.75 9.78
C MET A 49 -8.86 -4.30 9.59
N ASP A 50 -8.24 -3.69 10.59
CA ASP A 50 -6.83 -3.26 10.58
C ASP A 50 -5.98 -4.17 11.49
N SER A 51 -6.12 -5.48 11.34
CA SER A 51 -5.39 -6.46 12.16
C SER A 51 -3.90 -6.56 11.83
N ASN A 52 -3.48 -6.01 10.70
CA ASN A 52 -2.10 -6.04 10.25
C ASN A 52 -1.31 -4.86 10.85
N ASP A 53 -0.23 -5.16 11.58
CA ASP A 53 0.62 -4.14 12.23
C ASP A 53 1.22 -3.15 11.25
N ILE A 54 1.55 -3.58 10.03
CA ILE A 54 2.09 -2.71 8.99
C ILE A 54 1.05 -1.70 8.52
N GLU A 55 -0.20 -2.09 8.37
CA GLU A 55 -1.29 -1.18 8.02
C GLU A 55 -1.44 -0.07 9.06
N ARG A 56 -1.39 -0.44 10.34
CA ARG A 56 -1.47 0.52 11.45
C ARG A 56 -0.29 1.49 11.48
N GLU A 57 0.93 1.00 11.32
CA GLU A 57 2.15 1.83 11.36
C GLU A 57 2.25 2.80 10.19
N ARG A 58 1.84 2.39 9.00
CA ARG A 58 1.91 3.22 7.79
C ARG A 58 0.70 4.13 7.61
N GLY A 59 -0.35 3.91 8.37
CA GLY A 59 -1.56 4.69 8.28
C GLY A 59 -2.36 4.45 7.00
N ILE A 60 -2.27 3.26 6.40
CA ILE A 60 -2.97 2.89 5.18
C ILE A 60 -3.55 1.48 5.28
N THR A 61 -4.65 1.25 4.59
CA THR A 61 -5.19 -0.09 4.37
C THR A 61 -4.50 -0.72 3.16
N ILE A 62 -3.93 -1.89 3.34
CA ILE A 62 -3.18 -2.61 2.30
C ILE A 62 -4.05 -3.68 1.66
N LEU A 63 -4.74 -4.48 2.48
CA LEU A 63 -5.57 -5.59 2.03
C LEU A 63 -7.06 -5.28 2.17
N SER A 64 -7.83 -5.57 1.12
CA SER A 64 -9.29 -5.51 1.17
C SER A 64 -9.85 -6.65 2.01
N LYS A 65 -10.76 -6.34 2.91
CA LYS A 65 -11.44 -7.31 3.76
C LYS A 65 -12.95 -7.16 3.64
N ASN A 66 -13.65 -8.25 3.82
CA ASN A 66 -15.11 -8.29 3.72
C ASN A 66 -15.72 -8.58 5.08
N THR A 67 -16.76 -7.82 5.40
CA THR A 67 -17.56 -7.99 6.61
C THR A 67 -19.04 -7.88 6.23
N ALA A 68 -19.90 -8.60 6.88
CA ALA A 68 -21.35 -8.47 6.68
C ALA A 68 -22.06 -8.21 8.00
N VAL A 69 -22.92 -7.24 8.02
CA VAL A 69 -23.80 -6.91 9.16
C VAL A 69 -25.25 -7.03 8.71
N PHE A 70 -26.15 -7.23 9.67
CA PHE A 70 -27.58 -7.34 9.41
C PHE A 70 -28.32 -6.22 10.13
N TYR A 71 -29.23 -5.59 9.44
CA TYR A 71 -30.13 -4.61 10.02
C TYR A 71 -31.54 -4.85 9.52
N LYS A 72 -32.46 -5.15 10.44
CA LYS A 72 -33.79 -5.64 10.09
C LYS A 72 -33.67 -6.85 9.15
N ASP A 73 -34.30 -6.82 7.99
CA ASP A 73 -34.23 -7.90 7.00
C ASP A 73 -33.17 -7.66 5.90
N THR A 74 -32.28 -6.70 6.11
CA THR A 74 -31.28 -6.30 5.11
C THR A 74 -29.88 -6.69 5.55
N LYS A 75 -29.16 -7.36 4.66
CA LYS A 75 -27.74 -7.68 4.79
C LYS A 75 -26.92 -6.54 4.19
N ILE A 76 -25.98 -6.02 4.96
CA ILE A 76 -25.06 -4.97 4.52
C ILE A 76 -23.66 -5.56 4.43
N ASN A 77 -23.15 -5.72 3.20
CA ASN A 77 -21.77 -6.13 2.95
C ASN A 77 -20.88 -4.89 3.00
N ILE A 78 -19.87 -4.93 3.85
CA ILE A 78 -18.91 -3.85 4.03
C ILE A 78 -17.56 -4.33 3.54
N ILE A 79 -16.98 -3.62 2.55
CA ILE A 79 -15.68 -3.92 1.98
C ILE A 79 -14.71 -2.82 2.35
N ASP A 80 -13.59 -3.18 2.94
CA ASP A 80 -12.50 -2.24 3.20
C ASP A 80 -11.73 -1.93 1.91
N THR A 81 -11.29 -0.70 1.74
CA THR A 81 -10.57 -0.26 0.54
C THR A 81 -9.09 -0.06 0.82
N PRO A 82 -8.19 -0.48 -0.10
CA PRO A 82 -6.78 -0.11 0.00
C PRO A 82 -6.58 1.40 -0.01
N GLY A 83 -5.65 1.88 0.82
CA GLY A 83 -5.48 3.32 1.07
C GLY A 83 -4.42 4.02 0.24
N HIS A 84 -3.75 3.34 -0.69
CA HIS A 84 -2.63 3.90 -1.43
C HIS A 84 -2.71 3.68 -2.94
N ALA A 85 -2.14 4.61 -3.70
CA ALA A 85 -2.14 4.57 -5.16
C ALA A 85 -1.42 3.35 -5.79
N ASP A 86 -0.43 2.77 -5.09
CA ASP A 86 0.24 1.54 -5.54
C ASP A 86 -0.73 0.35 -5.63
N PHE A 87 -1.87 0.44 -4.94
CA PHE A 87 -2.96 -0.53 -4.98
C PHE A 87 -4.15 -0.04 -5.83
N GLY A 88 -3.92 0.90 -6.74
CA GLY A 88 -4.96 1.59 -7.51
C GLY A 88 -5.90 0.67 -8.28
N GLY A 89 -5.38 -0.36 -8.90
CA GLY A 89 -6.20 -1.34 -9.62
C GLY A 89 -7.12 -2.13 -8.69
N GLU A 90 -6.67 -2.45 -7.48
CA GLU A 90 -7.48 -3.11 -6.47
C GLU A 90 -8.58 -2.20 -5.94
N VAL A 91 -8.26 -0.92 -5.68
CA VAL A 91 -9.26 0.08 -5.28
C VAL A 91 -10.40 0.14 -6.28
N GLU A 92 -10.11 0.26 -7.56
CA GLU A 92 -11.13 0.33 -8.59
C GLU A 92 -11.96 -0.96 -8.69
N ARG A 93 -11.33 -2.13 -8.59
CA ARG A 93 -12.04 -3.41 -8.60
C ARG A 93 -12.98 -3.55 -7.40
N VAL A 94 -12.53 -3.15 -6.20
CA VAL A 94 -13.35 -3.14 -5.00
C VAL A 94 -14.53 -2.19 -5.13
N LEU A 95 -14.29 -0.97 -5.60
CA LEU A 95 -15.35 0.03 -5.77
C LEU A 95 -16.39 -0.36 -6.82
N LYS A 96 -16.05 -1.19 -7.80
CA LYS A 96 -17.00 -1.73 -8.77
C LYS A 96 -17.94 -2.80 -8.20
N MET A 97 -17.62 -3.39 -7.04
CA MET A 97 -18.50 -4.34 -6.36
C MET A 97 -19.57 -3.67 -5.51
N VAL A 98 -19.46 -2.38 -5.24
CA VAL A 98 -20.32 -1.68 -4.29
C VAL A 98 -21.21 -0.64 -4.97
N ASN A 99 -22.28 -0.27 -4.27
CA ASN A 99 -23.27 0.71 -4.73
C ASN A 99 -23.16 2.05 -4.00
N GLY A 100 -22.30 2.13 -3.00
CA GLY A 100 -22.07 3.36 -2.26
C GLY A 100 -20.88 3.21 -1.31
N VAL A 101 -20.52 4.34 -0.70
CA VAL A 101 -19.33 4.47 0.12
C VAL A 101 -19.68 5.19 1.43
N ILE A 102 -19.06 4.77 2.53
CA ILE A 102 -19.03 5.54 3.77
C ILE A 102 -17.62 6.13 3.93
N LEU A 103 -17.54 7.45 4.01
CA LEU A 103 -16.33 8.17 4.36
C LEU A 103 -16.36 8.50 5.86
N VAL A 104 -15.45 7.92 6.63
CA VAL A 104 -15.32 8.17 8.07
C VAL A 104 -14.27 9.25 8.30
N VAL A 105 -14.67 10.31 8.99
CA VAL A 105 -13.83 11.48 9.26
C VAL A 105 -13.83 11.77 10.76
N ASP A 106 -12.66 12.00 11.34
CA ASP A 106 -12.54 12.41 12.75
C ASP A 106 -13.08 13.84 12.93
N ALA A 107 -13.93 14.04 13.93
CA ALA A 107 -14.58 15.33 14.20
C ALA A 107 -13.63 16.46 14.65
N PHE A 108 -12.39 16.12 15.00
CA PHE A 108 -11.36 17.09 15.36
C PHE A 108 -10.29 17.23 14.27
N GLU A 109 -9.72 16.13 13.81
CA GLU A 109 -8.65 16.14 12.80
C GLU A 109 -9.15 16.58 11.42
N GLY A 110 -10.40 16.25 11.10
CA GLY A 110 -11.01 16.60 9.83
C GLY A 110 -10.59 15.67 8.68
N ALA A 111 -10.85 16.12 7.46
CA ALA A 111 -10.53 15.35 6.25
C ALA A 111 -9.02 15.24 6.06
N MET A 112 -8.53 14.01 6.09
CA MET A 112 -7.10 13.71 5.93
C MET A 112 -6.75 13.44 4.46
N PRO A 113 -5.59 13.92 4.03
CA PRO A 113 -5.19 13.86 2.63
C PRO A 113 -4.97 12.44 2.08
N GLN A 114 -4.65 11.48 2.93
CA GLN A 114 -4.36 10.10 2.52
C GLN A 114 -5.55 9.38 1.89
N THR A 115 -6.78 9.83 2.18
CA THR A 115 -8.00 9.24 1.60
C THR A 115 -8.40 9.84 0.25
N LYS A 116 -7.75 10.92 -0.18
CA LYS A 116 -8.10 11.65 -1.42
C LYS A 116 -8.14 10.75 -2.65
N PHE A 117 -7.15 9.88 -2.82
CA PHE A 117 -7.08 9.01 -3.99
C PHE A 117 -8.28 8.06 -4.09
N VAL A 118 -8.62 7.40 -2.99
CA VAL A 118 -9.73 6.45 -2.94
C VAL A 118 -11.06 7.18 -3.13
N LEU A 119 -11.22 8.32 -2.47
CA LEU A 119 -12.41 9.17 -2.61
C LEU A 119 -12.55 9.70 -4.04
N MET A 120 -11.47 10.15 -4.67
CA MET A 120 -11.46 10.57 -6.06
C MET A 120 -11.98 9.46 -6.98
N LYS A 121 -11.52 8.23 -6.80
CA LYS A 121 -11.98 7.07 -7.58
C LYS A 121 -13.46 6.78 -7.35
N ALA A 122 -13.94 6.87 -6.10
CA ALA A 122 -15.35 6.69 -5.78
C ALA A 122 -16.23 7.75 -6.46
N LEU A 123 -15.80 9.00 -6.46
CA LEU A 123 -16.51 10.11 -7.11
C LEU A 123 -16.50 9.97 -8.63
N GLU A 124 -15.40 9.57 -9.24
CA GLU A 124 -15.31 9.28 -10.68
C GLU A 124 -16.27 8.18 -11.12
N LEU A 125 -16.47 7.16 -10.29
CA LEU A 125 -17.43 6.07 -10.53
C LEU A 125 -18.88 6.48 -10.20
N ASN A 126 -19.09 7.73 -9.81
CA ASN A 126 -20.39 8.28 -9.44
C ASN A 126 -21.10 7.52 -8.31
N LEU A 127 -20.33 7.00 -7.35
CA LEU A 127 -20.88 6.31 -6.18
C LEU A 127 -21.45 7.32 -5.18
N PRO A 128 -22.65 7.06 -4.62
CA PRO A 128 -23.17 7.83 -3.49
C PRO A 128 -22.24 7.71 -2.29
N VAL A 129 -21.99 8.83 -1.59
CA VAL A 129 -21.13 8.89 -0.42
C VAL A 129 -21.92 9.34 0.79
N ILE A 130 -21.85 8.58 1.89
CA ILE A 130 -22.32 8.98 3.21
C ILE A 130 -21.11 9.43 4.00
N VAL A 131 -21.12 10.64 4.54
CA VAL A 131 -20.02 11.14 5.38
C VAL A 131 -20.38 10.90 6.84
N CYS A 132 -19.58 10.11 7.53
CA CYS A 132 -19.72 9.83 8.95
C CYS A 132 -18.68 10.63 9.74
N ILE A 133 -19.12 11.66 10.45
CA ILE A 133 -18.28 12.47 11.33
C ILE A 133 -18.20 11.75 12.68
N ASN A 134 -17.08 11.07 12.91
CA ASN A 134 -16.88 10.22 14.07
C ASN A 134 -16.15 10.94 15.21
N LYS A 135 -16.22 10.39 16.40
CA LYS A 135 -15.62 10.92 17.63
C LYS A 135 -16.23 12.27 18.06
N ILE A 136 -17.52 12.40 17.82
CA ILE A 136 -18.29 13.61 18.15
C ILE A 136 -18.35 13.90 19.65
N ASP A 137 -18.10 12.87 20.48
CA ASP A 137 -18.09 12.92 21.95
C ASP A 137 -16.84 13.60 22.52
N ARG A 138 -15.81 13.83 21.72
CA ARG A 138 -14.59 14.48 22.19
C ARG A 138 -14.82 15.96 22.48
N PRO A 139 -14.21 16.50 23.58
CA PRO A 139 -14.34 17.93 23.90
C PRO A 139 -13.80 18.86 22.80
N GLU A 140 -12.81 18.42 22.05
CA GLU A 140 -12.16 19.15 20.96
C GLU A 140 -12.92 19.07 19.63
N ALA A 141 -14.00 18.31 19.57
CA ALA A 141 -14.75 18.12 18.33
C ALA A 141 -15.27 19.44 17.76
N ARG A 142 -15.08 19.61 16.45
CA ARG A 142 -15.49 20.79 15.68
C ARG A 142 -16.26 20.38 14.42
N PRO A 143 -17.43 19.73 14.58
CA PRO A 143 -18.11 19.07 13.47
C PRO A 143 -18.50 20.01 12.33
N ASP A 144 -18.93 21.24 12.61
CA ASP A 144 -19.33 22.19 11.57
C ASP A 144 -18.14 22.59 10.67
N GLU A 145 -16.97 22.81 11.26
CA GLU A 145 -15.74 23.10 10.53
C GLU A 145 -15.29 21.88 9.70
N VAL A 146 -15.42 20.68 10.24
CA VAL A 146 -15.05 19.43 9.54
C VAL A 146 -15.97 19.19 8.35
N ILE A 147 -17.26 19.48 8.46
CA ILE A 147 -18.19 19.41 7.32
C ILE A 147 -17.73 20.34 6.19
N ASP A 148 -17.36 21.57 6.52
CA ASP A 148 -16.85 22.52 5.54
C ASP A 148 -15.56 22.02 4.88
N GLU A 149 -14.64 21.43 5.64
CA GLU A 149 -13.42 20.81 5.12
C GLU A 149 -13.71 19.64 4.16
N VAL A 150 -14.68 18.80 4.48
CA VAL A 150 -15.09 17.67 3.63
C VAL A 150 -15.73 18.18 2.33
N LEU A 151 -16.58 19.18 2.39
CA LEU A 151 -17.19 19.77 1.20
C LEU A 151 -16.15 20.45 0.31
N GLU A 152 -15.17 21.14 0.89
CA GLU A 152 -14.03 21.70 0.16
C GLU A 152 -13.21 20.60 -0.53
N LEU A 153 -12.97 19.49 0.16
CA LEU A 153 -12.28 18.33 -0.43
C LEU A 153 -13.07 17.76 -1.62
N PHE A 154 -14.38 17.65 -1.52
CA PHE A 154 -15.23 17.21 -2.62
C PHE A 154 -15.16 18.16 -3.82
N MET A 155 -15.18 19.46 -3.57
CA MET A 155 -15.01 20.48 -4.62
C MET A 155 -13.63 20.40 -5.28
N ASP A 156 -12.58 20.21 -4.51
CA ASP A 156 -11.21 20.02 -5.02
C ASP A 156 -11.06 18.75 -5.87
N LEU A 157 -11.93 17.77 -5.66
CA LEU A 157 -11.99 16.53 -6.44
C LEU A 157 -13.03 16.56 -7.57
N ASP A 158 -13.51 17.73 -7.94
CA ASP A 158 -14.49 17.96 -9.01
C ASP A 158 -15.82 17.21 -8.82
N ALA A 159 -16.29 17.11 -7.58
CA ALA A 159 -17.57 16.50 -7.26
C ALA A 159 -18.73 17.26 -7.92
N SER A 160 -19.77 16.52 -8.36
CA SER A 160 -20.99 17.10 -8.88
C SER A 160 -21.84 17.73 -7.77
N ASP A 161 -22.83 18.56 -8.16
CA ASP A 161 -23.77 19.14 -7.20
C ASP A 161 -24.53 18.07 -6.40
N GLU A 162 -24.89 16.95 -7.03
CA GLU A 162 -25.52 15.82 -6.37
C GLU A 162 -24.60 15.18 -5.32
N GLN A 163 -23.30 15.04 -5.64
CA GLN A 163 -22.30 14.49 -4.71
C GLN A 163 -22.03 15.44 -3.54
N LEU A 164 -22.10 16.75 -3.75
CA LEU A 164 -21.98 17.76 -2.70
C LEU A 164 -23.19 17.78 -1.74
N ASP A 165 -24.34 17.34 -2.21
CA ASP A 165 -25.58 17.21 -1.41
C ASP A 165 -25.67 15.83 -0.72
N CYS A 166 -24.55 15.34 -0.19
CA CYS A 166 -24.47 14.06 0.48
C CYS A 166 -24.97 14.13 1.94
N PRO A 167 -25.50 13.02 2.49
CA PRO A 167 -25.89 12.98 3.89
C PRO A 167 -24.68 12.97 4.82
N PHE A 168 -24.79 13.67 5.93
CA PHE A 168 -23.84 13.66 7.05
C PHE A 168 -24.47 12.97 8.24
N VAL A 169 -23.70 12.08 8.87
CA VAL A 169 -24.09 11.38 10.10
C VAL A 169 -23.04 11.69 11.16
N TYR A 170 -23.49 12.05 12.35
CA TYR A 170 -22.62 12.33 13.50
C TYR A 170 -22.56 11.09 14.38
N ALA A 171 -21.37 10.60 14.69
CA ALA A 171 -21.21 9.35 15.39
C ALA A 171 -20.16 9.42 16.50
N SER A 172 -20.37 8.61 17.52
CA SER A 172 -19.35 8.17 18.45
C SER A 172 -19.31 6.64 18.42
N ALA A 173 -18.42 6.10 17.60
CA ALA A 173 -18.29 4.65 17.47
C ALA A 173 -17.91 4.00 18.81
N LYS A 174 -17.05 4.66 19.58
CA LYS A 174 -16.65 4.20 20.92
C LYS A 174 -17.84 4.04 21.87
N ASN A 175 -18.78 4.98 21.84
CA ASN A 175 -19.97 5.00 22.71
C ASN A 175 -21.19 4.34 22.04
N GLY A 176 -21.07 3.88 20.81
CA GLY A 176 -22.08 3.07 20.13
C GLY A 176 -23.30 3.81 19.63
N TYR A 177 -23.21 5.10 19.30
CA TYR A 177 -24.33 5.87 18.78
C TYR A 177 -24.00 6.67 17.52
N ALA A 178 -25.03 6.96 16.75
CA ALA A 178 -25.01 7.88 15.62
C ALA A 178 -26.30 8.72 15.63
N THR A 179 -26.20 9.95 15.12
CA THR A 179 -27.33 10.86 14.99
C THR A 179 -27.32 11.57 13.64
N LEU A 180 -28.48 12.02 13.18
CA LEU A 180 -28.60 12.80 11.94
C LEU A 180 -28.42 14.30 12.19
N SER A 181 -28.61 14.75 13.43
CA SER A 181 -28.40 16.12 13.89
C SER A 181 -27.68 16.11 15.23
N LEU A 182 -26.86 17.13 15.47
CA LEU A 182 -26.19 17.31 16.78
C LEU A 182 -27.16 17.53 17.94
N ASP A 183 -28.39 18.00 17.65
CA ASP A 183 -29.44 18.25 18.64
C ASP A 183 -30.24 16.98 19.00
N ASP A 184 -30.07 15.89 18.25
CA ASP A 184 -30.75 14.63 18.50
C ASP A 184 -30.19 13.94 19.75
N GLU A 185 -31.05 13.23 20.46
CA GLU A 185 -30.64 12.41 21.60
C GLU A 185 -29.88 11.16 21.12
N PRO A 186 -28.63 10.96 21.59
CA PRO A 186 -27.86 9.77 21.18
C PRO A 186 -28.41 8.50 21.84
N LYS A 187 -28.60 7.44 21.03
CA LYS A 187 -29.11 6.13 21.50
C LYS A 187 -28.26 4.97 20.99
N ASP A 188 -28.25 4.75 19.68
CA ASP A 188 -27.63 3.61 19.02
C ASP A 188 -27.19 3.97 17.59
N MET A 189 -26.74 2.98 16.82
CA MET A 189 -26.32 3.15 15.43
C MET A 189 -27.47 3.13 14.42
N MET A 190 -28.73 3.04 14.86
CA MET A 190 -29.88 2.97 13.97
C MET A 190 -29.91 4.11 12.94
N PRO A 191 -29.61 5.37 13.26
CA PRO A 191 -29.60 6.46 12.28
C PRO A 191 -28.60 6.21 11.13
N LEU A 192 -27.44 5.61 11.39
CA LEU A 192 -26.48 5.25 10.34
C LEU A 192 -27.02 4.10 9.48
N PHE A 193 -27.58 3.07 10.09
CA PHE A 193 -28.18 1.97 9.33
C PHE A 193 -29.33 2.45 8.44
N GLU A 194 -30.21 3.30 8.96
CA GLU A 194 -31.32 3.85 8.19
C GLU A 194 -30.81 4.72 7.03
N THR A 195 -29.76 5.50 7.23
CA THR A 195 -29.16 6.31 6.18
C THR A 195 -28.57 5.43 5.08
N ILE A 196 -27.91 4.32 5.42
CA ILE A 196 -27.42 3.35 4.45
C ILE A 196 -28.57 2.79 3.60
N LEU A 197 -29.64 2.35 4.25
CA LEU A 197 -30.77 1.76 3.54
C LEU A 197 -31.51 2.76 2.63
N ASN A 198 -31.61 4.01 3.05
CA ASN A 198 -32.36 5.04 2.33
C ASN A 198 -31.55 5.72 1.22
N TYR A 199 -30.25 5.83 1.39
CA TYR A 199 -29.38 6.59 0.47
C TYR A 199 -28.60 5.73 -0.50
N ILE A 200 -28.10 4.57 -0.05
CA ILE A 200 -27.34 3.67 -0.92
C ILE A 200 -28.32 2.77 -1.70
N PRO A 201 -28.24 2.76 -3.04
CA PRO A 201 -29.14 1.93 -3.84
C PRO A 201 -28.85 0.44 -3.66
N ALA A 202 -29.91 -0.36 -3.80
CA ALA A 202 -29.79 -1.81 -3.82
C ALA A 202 -29.06 -2.28 -5.09
N PRO A 203 -28.30 -3.38 -5.04
CA PRO A 203 -27.69 -3.95 -6.24
C PRO A 203 -28.75 -4.45 -7.22
N GLU A 204 -28.47 -4.28 -8.51
CA GLU A 204 -29.35 -4.67 -9.60
C GLU A 204 -28.71 -5.77 -10.45
N GLY A 205 -29.54 -6.61 -11.02
CA GLY A 205 -29.13 -7.62 -11.98
C GLY A 205 -30.35 -8.36 -12.55
N ASP A 206 -30.14 -9.19 -13.56
CA ASP A 206 -31.17 -10.06 -14.12
C ASP A 206 -31.02 -11.48 -13.52
N PRO A 207 -31.95 -11.91 -12.63
CA PRO A 207 -31.85 -13.22 -11.99
C PRO A 207 -32.10 -14.39 -12.96
N ASP A 208 -32.73 -14.12 -14.11
CA ASP A 208 -33.08 -15.13 -15.12
C ASP A 208 -32.05 -15.20 -16.26
N ALA A 209 -31.10 -14.28 -16.29
CA ALA A 209 -30.01 -14.27 -17.26
C ALA A 209 -28.98 -15.37 -16.96
N ASN A 210 -28.08 -15.57 -17.91
CA ASN A 210 -26.92 -16.44 -17.70
C ASN A 210 -26.06 -15.93 -16.56
N THR A 211 -25.57 -16.84 -15.73
CA THR A 211 -24.74 -16.51 -14.59
C THR A 211 -23.47 -15.79 -15.00
N GLN A 212 -23.18 -14.70 -14.32
CA GLN A 212 -21.92 -13.96 -14.44
C GLN A 212 -21.44 -13.52 -13.07
N VAL A 213 -20.26 -13.98 -12.68
CA VAL A 213 -19.58 -13.59 -11.45
C VAL A 213 -18.15 -13.18 -11.80
N LEU A 214 -17.85 -11.89 -11.69
CA LEU A 214 -16.49 -11.38 -11.91
C LEU A 214 -15.68 -11.51 -10.61
N ILE A 215 -14.54 -12.18 -10.70
CA ILE A 215 -13.61 -12.30 -9.58
C ILE A 215 -12.80 -11.02 -9.45
N SER A 216 -13.00 -10.30 -8.36
CA SER A 216 -12.41 -8.98 -8.13
C SER A 216 -11.24 -9.00 -7.15
N THR A 217 -11.23 -9.95 -6.21
CA THR A 217 -10.13 -10.16 -5.26
C THR A 217 -9.83 -11.63 -5.09
N ILE A 218 -8.61 -11.95 -4.67
CA ILE A 218 -8.16 -13.32 -4.37
C ILE A 218 -7.71 -13.38 -2.92
N ASP A 219 -8.16 -14.40 -2.22
CA ASP A 219 -7.67 -14.79 -0.91
C ASP A 219 -7.00 -16.16 -1.00
N TYR A 220 -6.24 -16.53 0.01
CA TYR A 220 -5.55 -17.81 0.06
C TYR A 220 -5.64 -18.43 1.45
N ASN A 221 -5.96 -19.71 1.48
CA ASN A 221 -5.96 -20.51 2.69
C ASN A 221 -5.15 -21.79 2.42
N GLU A 222 -4.27 -22.15 3.34
CA GLU A 222 -3.38 -23.31 3.17
C GLU A 222 -4.14 -24.63 3.01
N TYR A 223 -5.35 -24.72 3.54
CA TYR A 223 -6.17 -25.94 3.49
C TYR A 223 -7.01 -26.05 2.22
N VAL A 224 -7.52 -24.94 1.69
CA VAL A 224 -8.44 -24.94 0.53
C VAL A 224 -7.83 -24.31 -0.72
N GLY A 225 -6.64 -23.70 -0.61
CA GLY A 225 -5.97 -23.04 -1.71
C GLY A 225 -6.52 -21.64 -2.00
N ARG A 226 -6.56 -21.27 -3.27
CA ARG A 226 -7.07 -19.96 -3.71
C ARG A 226 -8.58 -19.86 -3.53
N ILE A 227 -9.00 -18.68 -3.09
CA ILE A 227 -10.40 -18.32 -2.92
C ILE A 227 -10.65 -17.06 -3.75
N GLY A 228 -11.53 -17.16 -4.74
CA GLY A 228 -11.94 -16.01 -5.54
C GLY A 228 -13.14 -15.31 -4.91
N VAL A 229 -13.09 -13.99 -4.79
CA VAL A 229 -14.16 -13.16 -4.24
C VAL A 229 -14.73 -12.27 -5.34
N GLY A 230 -16.03 -12.23 -5.49
CA GLY A 230 -16.70 -11.40 -6.47
C GLY A 230 -18.17 -11.21 -6.16
N LYS A 231 -18.82 -10.36 -6.95
CA LYS A 231 -20.26 -10.13 -6.88
C LYS A 231 -20.98 -10.91 -7.99
N VAL A 232 -22.11 -11.50 -7.66
CA VAL A 232 -23.01 -12.11 -8.65
C VAL A 232 -23.73 -10.98 -9.41
N ASP A 233 -23.31 -10.69 -10.63
CA ASP A 233 -23.90 -9.63 -11.43
C ASP A 233 -25.19 -10.04 -12.12
N ASN A 234 -25.26 -11.26 -12.63
CA ASN A 234 -26.43 -11.84 -13.28
C ASN A 234 -26.60 -13.29 -12.92
N GLY A 235 -27.83 -13.78 -13.02
CA GLY A 235 -28.17 -15.17 -12.80
C GLY A 235 -28.07 -15.60 -11.34
N CYS A 236 -27.59 -16.81 -11.15
CA CYS A 236 -27.50 -17.43 -9.86
C CYS A 236 -26.33 -18.42 -9.86
N LEU A 237 -25.59 -18.47 -8.76
CA LEU A 237 -24.47 -19.40 -8.59
C LEU A 237 -24.84 -20.46 -7.56
N ARG A 238 -24.61 -21.74 -7.89
CA ARG A 238 -24.96 -22.89 -7.04
C ARG A 238 -23.76 -23.79 -6.80
N VAL A 239 -23.72 -24.40 -5.63
CA VAL A 239 -22.76 -25.47 -5.32
C VAL A 239 -22.99 -26.67 -6.23
N ASN A 240 -21.90 -27.29 -6.67
CA ASN A 240 -21.88 -28.41 -7.63
C ASN A 240 -22.36 -28.07 -9.05
N GLN A 241 -22.51 -26.80 -9.36
CA GLN A 241 -22.81 -26.32 -10.69
C GLN A 241 -21.58 -26.47 -11.59
N ASP A 242 -21.80 -26.97 -12.80
CA ASP A 242 -20.81 -26.91 -13.86
C ASP A 242 -20.82 -25.48 -14.45
N ALA A 243 -19.65 -24.91 -14.61
CA ALA A 243 -19.50 -23.55 -15.08
C ALA A 243 -18.31 -23.44 -16.06
N ILE A 244 -18.27 -22.36 -16.79
CA ILE A 244 -17.13 -21.95 -17.61
C ILE A 244 -16.45 -20.77 -16.95
N MET A 245 -15.13 -20.84 -16.81
CA MET A 245 -14.29 -19.75 -16.38
C MET A 245 -13.55 -19.16 -17.58
N LEU A 246 -13.72 -17.87 -17.82
CA LEU A 246 -13.06 -17.17 -18.91
C LEU A 246 -12.71 -15.73 -18.50
N ASN A 247 -11.83 -15.12 -19.25
CA ASN A 247 -11.34 -13.78 -18.97
C ASN A 247 -11.56 -12.87 -20.21
N ALA A 248 -12.03 -11.65 -20.00
CA ALA A 248 -12.30 -10.70 -21.08
C ALA A 248 -11.07 -10.33 -21.92
N HIS A 249 -9.86 -10.45 -21.37
CA HIS A 249 -8.61 -10.21 -22.10
C HIS A 249 -8.13 -11.41 -22.93
N ASP A 250 -8.69 -12.59 -22.69
CA ASP A 250 -8.43 -13.81 -23.45
C ASP A 250 -9.69 -14.68 -23.53
N PRO A 251 -10.73 -14.19 -24.24
CA PRO A 251 -12.05 -14.82 -24.21
C PRO A 251 -12.10 -16.19 -24.90
N GLU A 252 -11.06 -16.55 -25.64
CA GLU A 252 -10.98 -17.85 -26.32
C GLU A 252 -10.51 -18.98 -25.39
N LYS A 253 -9.79 -18.65 -24.32
CA LYS A 253 -9.40 -19.62 -23.30
C LYS A 253 -10.54 -19.82 -22.29
N GLN A 254 -11.35 -20.82 -22.58
CA GLN A 254 -12.44 -21.23 -21.69
C GLN A 254 -12.06 -22.49 -20.95
N LYS A 255 -12.23 -22.48 -19.63
CA LYS A 255 -11.97 -23.63 -18.78
C LYS A 255 -13.28 -24.10 -18.15
N LYS A 256 -13.54 -25.41 -18.25
CA LYS A 256 -14.64 -26.03 -17.51
C LYS A 256 -14.25 -26.15 -16.04
N VAL A 257 -15.09 -25.65 -15.17
CA VAL A 257 -14.91 -25.70 -13.73
C VAL A 257 -16.18 -26.18 -13.04
N ARG A 258 -16.04 -26.66 -11.82
CA ARG A 258 -17.16 -27.02 -10.98
C ARG A 258 -17.07 -26.24 -9.69
N ILE A 259 -18.19 -25.69 -9.23
CA ILE A 259 -18.27 -24.94 -7.99
C ILE A 259 -18.36 -25.96 -6.84
N SER A 260 -17.22 -26.27 -6.23
CA SER A 260 -17.18 -27.26 -5.14
C SER A 260 -17.62 -26.68 -3.81
N LYS A 261 -17.22 -25.45 -3.51
CA LYS A 261 -17.64 -24.73 -2.29
C LYS A 261 -17.94 -23.28 -2.60
N LEU A 262 -19.05 -22.79 -2.05
CA LEU A 262 -19.55 -21.44 -2.19
C LEU A 262 -19.81 -20.86 -0.81
N TYR A 263 -19.31 -19.65 -0.58
CA TYR A 263 -19.47 -18.96 0.70
C TYR A 263 -20.09 -17.58 0.49
N GLU A 264 -20.84 -17.13 1.48
CA GLU A 264 -21.18 -15.73 1.70
C GLU A 264 -20.56 -15.28 3.01
N PHE A 265 -20.47 -13.97 3.22
CA PHE A 265 -19.95 -13.40 4.45
C PHE A 265 -21.06 -13.25 5.48
N ASP A 266 -20.77 -13.60 6.72
CA ASP A 266 -21.64 -13.41 7.89
C ASP A 266 -20.75 -12.91 9.04
N GLY A 267 -20.90 -11.64 9.41
CA GLY A 267 -19.95 -10.99 10.29
C GLY A 267 -18.56 -11.02 9.66
N LEU A 268 -17.60 -11.55 10.39
CA LEU A 268 -16.21 -11.69 9.94
C LEU A 268 -15.92 -13.04 9.27
N ASN A 269 -16.86 -13.94 9.28
CA ASN A 269 -16.69 -15.31 8.84
C ASN A 269 -17.27 -15.55 7.44
N LYS A 270 -16.72 -16.55 6.77
CA LYS A 270 -17.30 -17.12 5.56
C LYS A 270 -18.20 -18.28 5.94
N VAL A 271 -19.45 -18.25 5.47
CA VAL A 271 -20.44 -19.29 5.74
C VAL A 271 -20.78 -19.99 4.44
N GLU A 272 -20.75 -21.33 4.45
CA GLU A 272 -21.14 -22.11 3.28
C GLU A 272 -22.61 -21.89 2.93
N VAL A 273 -22.86 -21.65 1.66
CA VAL A 273 -24.21 -21.51 1.11
C VAL A 273 -24.37 -22.45 -0.08
N LYS A 274 -25.60 -22.87 -0.35
CA LYS A 274 -25.90 -23.73 -1.48
C LYS A 274 -26.13 -22.93 -2.77
N GLU A 275 -26.59 -21.71 -2.63
CA GLU A 275 -26.98 -20.83 -3.72
C GLU A 275 -26.68 -19.38 -3.37
N ALA A 276 -26.23 -18.62 -4.36
CA ALA A 276 -26.07 -17.16 -4.27
C ALA A 276 -26.77 -16.48 -5.45
N LYS A 277 -27.54 -15.45 -5.14
CA LYS A 277 -28.35 -14.69 -6.10
C LYS A 277 -27.66 -13.38 -6.49
N ILE A 278 -28.22 -12.69 -7.46
CA ILE A 278 -27.74 -11.37 -7.90
C ILE A 278 -27.47 -10.45 -6.71
N GLY A 279 -26.41 -9.67 -6.80
CA GLY A 279 -26.01 -8.72 -5.77
C GLY A 279 -25.24 -9.32 -4.59
N SER A 280 -25.27 -10.63 -4.40
CA SER A 280 -24.49 -11.29 -3.33
C SER A 280 -23.00 -11.20 -3.61
N ILE A 281 -22.22 -10.91 -2.57
CA ILE A 281 -20.77 -11.00 -2.60
C ILE A 281 -20.38 -12.38 -2.10
N VAL A 282 -19.70 -13.14 -2.96
CA VAL A 282 -19.41 -14.56 -2.75
C VAL A 282 -17.91 -14.84 -2.73
N ALA A 283 -17.55 -15.89 -2.02
CA ALA A 283 -16.22 -16.49 -2.07
C ALA A 283 -16.34 -17.90 -2.64
N ILE A 284 -15.50 -18.23 -3.63
CA ILE A 284 -15.51 -19.49 -4.35
C ILE A 284 -14.18 -20.20 -4.11
N SER A 285 -14.22 -21.43 -3.62
CA SER A 285 -13.04 -22.27 -3.47
C SER A 285 -13.12 -23.53 -4.33
N GLY A 286 -11.98 -24.20 -4.51
CA GLY A 286 -11.89 -25.44 -5.29
C GLY A 286 -11.45 -25.25 -6.73
N ILE A 287 -11.18 -24.04 -7.17
CA ILE A 287 -10.62 -23.74 -8.50
C ILE A 287 -9.19 -23.25 -8.30
N ALA A 288 -8.21 -24.13 -8.48
CA ALA A 288 -6.80 -23.86 -8.12
C ALA A 288 -6.16 -22.71 -8.91
N ASP A 289 -6.58 -22.50 -10.13
CA ASP A 289 -6.05 -21.49 -11.05
C ASP A 289 -6.97 -20.29 -11.26
N ILE A 290 -7.90 -20.05 -10.33
CA ILE A 290 -8.73 -18.85 -10.36
C ILE A 290 -7.89 -17.59 -10.19
N HIS A 291 -8.15 -16.60 -11.04
CA HIS A 291 -7.41 -15.33 -11.07
C HIS A 291 -8.37 -14.14 -11.01
N ILE A 292 -7.84 -13.00 -10.61
CA ILE A 292 -8.56 -11.73 -10.71
C ILE A 292 -8.91 -11.45 -12.17
N GLY A 293 -10.15 -11.04 -12.41
CA GLY A 293 -10.65 -10.75 -13.74
C GLY A 293 -11.33 -11.94 -14.42
N ASP A 294 -11.19 -13.14 -13.88
CA ASP A 294 -11.93 -14.28 -14.38
C ASP A 294 -13.42 -14.10 -14.13
N THR A 295 -14.23 -14.45 -15.11
CA THR A 295 -15.70 -14.49 -14.99
C THR A 295 -16.15 -15.95 -14.92
N ILE A 296 -16.95 -16.25 -13.93
CA ILE A 296 -17.63 -17.56 -13.82
C ILE A 296 -18.98 -17.44 -14.49
N CYS A 297 -19.22 -18.27 -15.52
CA CYS A 297 -20.41 -18.19 -16.37
C CYS A 297 -21.10 -19.53 -16.50
N ASP A 298 -22.37 -19.48 -16.97
CA ASP A 298 -23.07 -20.68 -17.44
C ASP A 298 -22.40 -21.27 -18.68
N PRO A 299 -22.35 -22.62 -18.81
CA PRO A 299 -21.74 -23.27 -19.96
C PRO A 299 -22.44 -23.00 -21.29
N GLU A 300 -23.74 -22.70 -21.28
CA GLU A 300 -24.54 -22.52 -22.48
C GLU A 300 -24.25 -21.23 -23.26
N ASN A 301 -23.94 -20.14 -22.53
CA ASN A 301 -23.62 -18.87 -23.15
C ASN A 301 -22.61 -18.11 -22.29
N PRO A 302 -21.34 -18.51 -22.29
CA PRO A 302 -20.32 -17.87 -21.48
C PRO A 302 -19.95 -16.50 -22.06
N VAL A 303 -20.14 -15.45 -21.27
CA VAL A 303 -19.77 -14.07 -21.62
C VAL A 303 -18.94 -13.49 -20.48
N ALA A 304 -17.72 -13.07 -20.80
CA ALA A 304 -16.83 -12.44 -19.84
C ALA A 304 -17.28 -11.01 -19.51
N ILE A 305 -17.17 -10.63 -18.25
CA ILE A 305 -17.35 -9.24 -17.80
C ILE A 305 -16.05 -8.47 -18.04
N PRO A 306 -16.08 -7.34 -18.77
CA PRO A 306 -14.90 -6.49 -18.91
C PRO A 306 -14.41 -5.98 -17.56
N PHE A 307 -13.10 -5.96 -17.37
CA PHE A 307 -12.48 -5.41 -16.19
C PHE A 307 -11.18 -4.67 -16.56
N GLN A 308 -10.74 -3.81 -15.64
CA GLN A 308 -9.45 -3.16 -15.81
C GLN A 308 -8.34 -4.21 -15.59
N LYS A 309 -7.50 -4.37 -16.62
CA LYS A 309 -6.37 -5.30 -16.56
C LYS A 309 -5.47 -4.97 -15.38
N ILE A 310 -5.00 -6.01 -14.69
CA ILE A 310 -3.99 -5.84 -13.64
C ILE A 310 -2.75 -5.24 -14.27
N SER A 311 -2.29 -4.12 -13.73
CA SER A 311 -1.09 -3.45 -14.21
C SER A 311 0.12 -4.38 -14.08
N GLU A 312 0.92 -4.46 -15.14
CA GLU A 312 2.18 -5.19 -15.09
C GLU A 312 3.14 -4.51 -14.12
N PRO A 313 4.06 -5.26 -13.49
CA PRO A 313 5.10 -4.67 -12.68
C PRO A 313 5.92 -3.65 -13.45
N THR A 314 6.31 -2.57 -12.79
CA THR A 314 7.10 -1.49 -13.40
C THR A 314 8.49 -1.33 -12.79
N ILE A 315 8.72 -1.88 -11.60
CA ILE A 315 10.02 -1.86 -10.93
C ILE A 315 10.43 -3.26 -10.48
N SER A 316 11.72 -3.46 -10.32
CA SER A 316 12.28 -4.71 -9.81
C SER A 316 13.40 -4.48 -8.82
N MET A 317 13.59 -5.44 -7.92
CA MET A 317 14.74 -5.56 -7.02
C MET A 317 15.24 -6.98 -7.03
N ASN A 318 16.53 -7.16 -6.72
CA ASN A 318 17.05 -8.48 -6.40
C ASN A 318 16.94 -8.73 -4.90
N PHE A 319 16.40 -9.88 -4.53
CA PHE A 319 16.42 -10.42 -3.18
C PHE A 319 17.50 -11.49 -3.14
N ILE A 320 18.49 -11.30 -2.29
CA ILE A 320 19.74 -12.05 -2.31
C ILE A 320 19.96 -12.68 -0.94
N VAL A 321 20.51 -13.90 -0.91
CA VAL A 321 20.97 -14.49 0.35
C VAL A 321 22.00 -13.57 0.98
N ASN A 322 21.80 -13.23 2.26
CA ASN A 322 22.75 -12.37 2.97
C ASN A 322 24.05 -13.14 3.21
N ASP A 323 25.15 -12.62 2.71
CA ASP A 323 26.49 -13.19 2.78
C ASP A 323 27.51 -12.25 3.45
N SER A 324 27.05 -11.24 4.17
CA SER A 324 27.94 -10.33 4.90
C SER A 324 28.63 -11.02 6.08
N PRO A 325 29.69 -10.42 6.63
CA PRO A 325 30.34 -10.95 7.84
C PRO A 325 29.42 -11.10 9.08
N LEU A 326 28.32 -10.40 9.12
CA LEU A 326 27.30 -10.49 10.17
C LEU A 326 26.10 -11.36 9.80
N ALA A 327 26.14 -12.03 8.67
CA ALA A 327 25.04 -12.87 8.20
C ALA A 327 24.74 -14.04 9.15
N GLY A 328 23.44 -14.34 9.34
CA GLY A 328 22.97 -15.49 10.10
C GLY A 328 22.95 -15.30 11.62
N GLN A 329 23.29 -14.12 12.12
CA GLN A 329 23.30 -13.87 13.58
C GLN A 329 21.92 -13.48 14.13
N GLU A 330 21.06 -12.91 13.34
CA GLU A 330 19.77 -12.33 13.76
C GLU A 330 18.57 -13.03 13.12
N GLY A 331 18.69 -13.51 11.88
CA GLY A 331 17.59 -14.12 11.15
C GLY A 331 17.40 -15.60 11.47
N LYS A 332 16.12 -16.03 11.46
CA LYS A 332 15.73 -17.44 11.60
C LYS A 332 15.77 -18.18 10.26
N TYR A 333 15.32 -17.53 9.19
CA TYR A 333 15.23 -18.08 7.85
C TYR A 333 16.22 -17.35 6.94
N ILE A 334 17.35 -17.97 6.67
CA ILE A 334 18.50 -17.33 6.02
C ILE A 334 18.94 -17.99 4.71
N THR A 335 18.46 -19.20 4.42
CA THR A 335 18.92 -19.98 3.26
C THR A 335 18.22 -19.56 1.96
N SER A 336 18.85 -19.85 0.83
CA SER A 336 18.26 -19.66 -0.50
C SER A 336 16.88 -20.33 -0.62
N ARG A 337 16.75 -21.53 -0.10
CA ARG A 337 15.49 -22.28 -0.12
C ARG A 337 14.39 -21.59 0.68
N HIS A 338 14.70 -21.11 1.89
CA HIS A 338 13.73 -20.38 2.72
C HIS A 338 13.23 -19.13 2.00
N ILE A 339 14.13 -18.35 1.43
CA ILE A 339 13.80 -17.11 0.71
C ILE A 339 12.97 -17.42 -0.53
N ARG A 340 13.40 -18.40 -1.32
CA ARG A 340 12.68 -18.86 -2.51
C ARG A 340 11.24 -19.26 -2.17
N ASP A 341 11.06 -20.14 -1.22
CA ASP A 341 9.75 -20.68 -0.86
C ASP A 341 8.83 -19.55 -0.36
N ARG A 342 9.36 -18.61 0.42
CA ARG A 342 8.58 -17.46 0.90
C ARG A 342 8.17 -16.53 -0.23
N LEU A 343 9.06 -16.20 -1.15
CA LEU A 343 8.75 -15.33 -2.29
C LEU A 343 7.71 -15.95 -3.21
N PHE A 344 7.85 -17.22 -3.53
CA PHE A 344 6.87 -17.93 -4.37
C PHE A 344 5.51 -18.12 -3.66
N LYS A 345 5.51 -18.27 -2.33
CA LYS A 345 4.27 -18.29 -1.54
C LYS A 345 3.49 -16.98 -1.66
N GLU A 346 4.17 -15.85 -1.73
CA GLU A 346 3.52 -14.53 -1.88
C GLU A 346 2.69 -14.43 -3.17
N LEU A 347 3.08 -15.14 -4.22
CA LEU A 347 2.34 -15.17 -5.49
C LEU A 347 0.94 -15.76 -5.37
N ASN A 348 0.64 -16.50 -4.32
CA ASN A 348 -0.70 -17.05 -4.09
C ASN A 348 -1.75 -15.98 -3.79
N THR A 349 -1.34 -14.88 -3.17
CA THR A 349 -2.23 -13.77 -2.77
C THR A 349 -1.95 -12.48 -3.54
N ASP A 350 -0.69 -12.24 -3.92
CA ASP A 350 -0.29 -11.02 -4.62
C ASP A 350 -0.19 -11.27 -6.13
N VAL A 351 -1.23 -10.89 -6.84
CA VAL A 351 -1.36 -11.15 -8.27
C VAL A 351 -0.54 -10.20 -9.15
N SER A 352 -0.08 -9.09 -8.58
CA SER A 352 0.73 -8.09 -9.31
C SER A 352 2.22 -8.26 -9.11
N LEU A 353 2.63 -9.19 -8.25
CA LEU A 353 4.03 -9.51 -8.00
C LEU A 353 4.54 -10.55 -8.98
N ARG A 354 5.79 -10.42 -9.42
CA ARG A 354 6.52 -11.46 -10.15
C ARG A 354 7.79 -11.83 -9.41
N VAL A 355 8.08 -13.10 -9.34
CA VAL A 355 9.31 -13.66 -8.78
C VAL A 355 9.96 -14.53 -9.82
N GLU A 356 11.21 -14.23 -10.17
CA GLU A 356 11.98 -14.96 -11.16
C GLU A 356 13.29 -15.44 -10.55
N GLU A 357 13.67 -16.68 -10.86
CA GLU A 357 15.01 -17.17 -10.58
C GLU A 357 16.01 -16.49 -11.50
N THR A 358 17.22 -16.26 -10.99
CA THR A 358 18.32 -15.67 -11.76
C THR A 358 19.40 -16.71 -12.05
N ASP A 359 20.46 -16.31 -12.77
CA ASP A 359 21.62 -17.17 -13.02
C ASP A 359 22.33 -17.62 -11.73
N SER A 360 22.18 -16.85 -10.66
CA SER A 360 22.65 -17.22 -9.32
C SER A 360 21.52 -17.91 -8.53
N ALA A 361 21.83 -19.06 -7.94
CA ALA A 361 20.90 -19.76 -7.05
C ALA A 361 20.56 -18.97 -5.77
N ASP A 362 21.37 -17.98 -5.43
CA ASP A 362 21.24 -17.16 -4.21
C ASP A 362 20.55 -15.80 -4.45
N SER A 363 20.09 -15.55 -5.66
CA SER A 363 19.46 -14.27 -6.03
C SER A 363 18.15 -14.49 -6.77
N PHE A 364 17.12 -13.72 -6.41
CA PHE A 364 15.80 -13.75 -7.04
C PHE A 364 15.42 -12.35 -7.48
N LYS A 365 14.92 -12.24 -8.70
CA LYS A 365 14.38 -10.98 -9.21
C LYS A 365 12.92 -10.87 -8.83
N VAL A 366 12.59 -9.84 -8.05
CA VAL A 366 11.24 -9.56 -7.58
C VAL A 366 10.76 -8.27 -8.22
N SER A 367 9.64 -8.35 -8.94
CA SER A 367 9.08 -7.22 -9.66
C SER A 367 7.71 -6.86 -9.11
N GLY A 368 7.46 -5.58 -8.93
CA GLY A 368 6.23 -5.06 -8.36
C GLY A 368 5.80 -3.75 -9.03
N ARG A 369 4.68 -3.21 -8.59
CA ARG A 369 4.09 -2.01 -9.18
C ARG A 369 4.65 -0.69 -8.65
N GLY A 370 5.37 -0.71 -7.56
CA GLY A 370 5.95 0.49 -6.97
C GLY A 370 6.81 0.18 -5.76
N GLU A 371 7.51 1.19 -5.26
CA GLU A 371 8.40 1.07 -4.11
C GLU A 371 7.66 0.62 -2.84
N LEU A 372 6.47 1.17 -2.59
CA LEU A 372 5.67 0.79 -1.42
C LEU A 372 5.30 -0.69 -1.47
N HIS A 373 4.89 -1.19 -2.63
CA HIS A 373 4.54 -2.59 -2.81
C HIS A 373 5.68 -3.53 -2.39
N LEU A 374 6.89 -3.26 -2.88
CA LEU A 374 8.06 -4.06 -2.53
C LEU A 374 8.52 -3.86 -1.08
N SER A 375 8.42 -2.63 -0.55
CA SER A 375 8.80 -2.35 0.84
C SER A 375 7.88 -3.06 1.85
N VAL A 376 6.60 -3.19 1.54
CA VAL A 376 5.65 -3.95 2.37
C VAL A 376 6.02 -5.43 2.39
N LEU A 377 6.38 -6.01 1.25
CA LEU A 377 6.86 -7.39 1.19
C LEU A 377 8.12 -7.60 2.02
N ILE A 378 9.09 -6.70 1.91
CA ILE A 378 10.34 -6.74 2.67
C ILE A 378 10.04 -6.70 4.17
N GLU A 379 9.19 -5.79 4.61
CA GLU A 379 8.84 -5.65 6.03
C GLU A 379 8.07 -6.87 6.56
N ASN A 380 7.17 -7.43 5.78
CA ASN A 380 6.47 -8.67 6.15
C ASN A 380 7.45 -9.83 6.36
N MET A 381 8.37 -10.03 5.41
CA MET A 381 9.38 -11.07 5.51
C MET A 381 10.29 -10.86 6.72
N ARG A 382 10.70 -9.63 6.96
CA ARG A 382 11.51 -9.25 8.12
C ARG A 382 10.84 -9.64 9.44
N ARG A 383 9.57 -9.31 9.60
CA ARG A 383 8.78 -9.60 10.82
C ARG A 383 8.52 -11.09 11.01
N GLU A 384 8.48 -11.85 9.93
CA GLU A 384 8.35 -13.31 9.97
C GLU A 384 9.66 -14.03 10.35
N GLY A 385 10.77 -13.32 10.46
CA GLY A 385 12.07 -13.86 10.84
C GLY A 385 13.06 -14.11 9.71
N TYR A 386 12.78 -13.63 8.51
CA TYR A 386 13.67 -13.77 7.36
C TYR A 386 14.83 -12.77 7.42
N GLU A 387 15.99 -13.23 6.98
CA GLU A 387 17.18 -12.41 6.74
C GLU A 387 17.62 -12.55 5.30
N PHE A 388 17.86 -11.43 4.64
CA PHE A 388 18.25 -11.36 3.23
C PHE A 388 18.86 -9.99 2.92
N ALA A 389 19.37 -9.82 1.71
CA ALA A 389 19.80 -8.51 1.22
C ALA A 389 18.99 -8.13 -0.01
N VAL A 390 18.80 -6.84 -0.22
CA VAL A 390 18.12 -6.31 -1.41
C VAL A 390 18.96 -5.30 -2.15
N SER A 391 18.83 -5.28 -3.46
CA SER A 391 19.47 -4.30 -4.34
C SER A 391 18.61 -3.04 -4.48
N LYS A 392 19.17 -1.99 -5.08
CA LYS A 392 18.42 -0.81 -5.46
C LYS A 392 17.30 -1.19 -6.44
N ALA A 393 16.14 -0.56 -6.27
CA ALA A 393 15.03 -0.70 -7.20
C ALA A 393 15.39 -0.11 -8.57
N GLU A 394 15.07 -0.84 -9.62
CA GLU A 394 15.27 -0.45 -11.01
C GLU A 394 13.94 -0.54 -11.77
N VAL A 395 13.72 0.38 -12.71
CA VAL A 395 12.53 0.30 -13.56
C VAL A 395 12.69 -0.78 -14.63
N LEU A 396 11.57 -1.35 -15.04
CA LEU A 396 11.50 -2.32 -16.13
C LEU A 396 11.26 -1.58 -17.45
N TYR A 397 12.24 -1.64 -18.33
CA TYR A 397 12.15 -1.04 -19.65
C TYR A 397 11.50 -1.99 -20.65
N HIS A 398 10.77 -1.42 -21.60
CA HIS A 398 10.26 -2.14 -22.77
C HIS A 398 10.88 -1.59 -24.05
N THR A 399 10.64 -2.25 -25.15
CA THR A 399 10.97 -1.78 -26.49
C THR A 399 9.71 -1.58 -27.30
N ASP A 400 9.65 -0.50 -28.08
CA ASP A 400 8.54 -0.25 -28.98
C ASP A 400 8.64 -1.09 -30.28
N GLU A 401 7.67 -0.91 -31.18
CA GLU A 401 7.63 -1.62 -32.48
C GLU A 401 8.86 -1.36 -33.35
N ASN A 402 9.52 -0.20 -33.14
CA ASN A 402 10.73 0.20 -33.86
C ASN A 402 12.03 -0.23 -33.17
N GLY A 403 11.94 -0.98 -32.06
CA GLY A 403 13.07 -1.41 -31.26
C GLY A 403 13.67 -0.33 -30.36
N LYS A 404 13.02 0.82 -30.21
CA LYS A 404 13.45 1.90 -29.31
C LYS A 404 13.03 1.61 -27.87
N LYS A 405 13.93 1.97 -26.95
CA LYS A 405 13.71 1.82 -25.52
C LYS A 405 12.56 2.72 -25.03
N THR A 406 11.63 2.14 -24.31
CA THR A 406 10.54 2.83 -23.62
C THR A 406 10.62 2.62 -22.13
N GLU A 407 10.04 3.54 -21.37
CA GLU A 407 10.05 3.51 -19.92
C GLU A 407 8.66 3.73 -19.34
N PRO A 408 8.38 3.17 -18.15
CA PRO A 408 7.10 3.40 -17.49
C PRO A 408 6.97 4.83 -17.03
N MET A 409 5.79 5.40 -17.25
CA MET A 409 5.43 6.76 -16.89
C MET A 409 4.35 6.76 -15.81
N GLU A 410 4.38 7.75 -14.96
CA GLU A 410 3.40 7.95 -13.92
C GLU A 410 2.81 9.36 -13.97
N GLN A 411 1.52 9.45 -13.68
CA GLN A 411 0.84 10.70 -13.40
C GLN A 411 0.94 10.96 -11.91
N ALA A 412 1.60 12.05 -11.52
CA ALA A 412 1.77 12.44 -10.14
C ALA A 412 0.81 13.58 -9.78
N TYR A 413 0.05 13.39 -8.71
CA TYR A 413 -0.83 14.40 -8.11
C TYR A 413 -0.22 14.85 -6.80
N ILE A 414 0.13 16.14 -6.72
CA ILE A 414 0.90 16.68 -5.61
C ILE A 414 0.16 17.85 -5.00
N ASP A 415 -0.10 17.77 -3.69
CA ASP A 415 -0.65 18.88 -2.92
C ASP A 415 0.43 19.39 -1.97
N VAL A 416 0.82 20.64 -2.12
CA VAL A 416 1.86 21.27 -1.30
C VAL A 416 1.42 22.66 -0.84
N PRO A 417 1.88 23.11 0.35
CA PRO A 417 1.76 24.52 0.71
C PRO A 417 2.36 25.42 -0.37
N ASP A 418 1.73 26.55 -0.64
CA ASP A 418 2.10 27.46 -1.73
C ASP A 418 3.58 27.83 -1.71
N GLU A 419 4.19 27.97 -0.52
CA GLU A 419 5.60 28.32 -0.34
C GLU A 419 6.59 27.28 -0.88
N PHE A 420 6.18 26.01 -1.00
CA PHE A 420 7.05 24.91 -1.46
C PHE A 420 6.84 24.54 -2.94
N THR A 421 5.94 25.22 -3.62
CA THR A 421 5.61 24.93 -5.04
C THR A 421 6.84 25.01 -5.94
N GLY A 422 7.66 26.04 -5.78
CA GLY A 422 8.84 26.27 -6.61
C GLY A 422 9.90 25.17 -6.49
N VAL A 423 10.21 24.70 -5.29
CA VAL A 423 11.20 23.64 -5.07
C VAL A 423 10.73 22.30 -5.62
N VAL A 424 9.44 22.01 -5.51
CA VAL A 424 8.85 20.78 -6.06
C VAL A 424 8.90 20.77 -7.58
N ILE A 425 8.49 21.85 -8.22
CA ILE A 425 8.53 21.98 -9.69
C ILE A 425 9.98 21.85 -10.19
N GLU A 426 10.92 22.52 -9.56
CA GLU A 426 12.34 22.47 -9.94
C GLU A 426 12.89 21.03 -9.88
N LYS A 427 12.70 20.35 -8.74
CA LYS A 427 13.24 19.00 -8.56
C LYS A 427 12.58 17.96 -9.47
N LEU A 428 11.28 18.03 -9.65
CA LEU A 428 10.59 17.11 -10.56
C LEU A 428 10.96 17.35 -12.02
N SER A 429 11.17 18.59 -12.41
CA SER A 429 11.64 18.91 -13.76
C SER A 429 13.04 18.38 -14.03
N GLN A 430 13.93 18.43 -13.05
CA GLN A 430 15.28 17.82 -13.14
C GLN A 430 15.20 16.29 -13.27
N ARG A 431 14.16 15.67 -12.74
CA ARG A 431 13.89 14.24 -12.83
C ARG A 431 13.05 13.85 -14.07
N LYS A 432 13.05 14.70 -15.09
CA LYS A 432 12.35 14.51 -16.37
C LYS A 432 10.82 14.56 -16.26
N GLY A 433 10.29 15.16 -15.20
CA GLY A 433 8.86 15.43 -15.07
C GLY A 433 8.40 16.61 -15.91
N GLU A 434 7.18 16.52 -16.42
CA GLU A 434 6.49 17.60 -17.14
C GLU A 434 5.30 18.07 -16.32
N LEU A 435 5.29 19.37 -15.98
CA LEU A 435 4.13 19.98 -15.35
C LEU A 435 2.98 20.07 -16.35
N GLN A 436 1.86 19.43 -16.02
CA GLN A 436 0.68 19.40 -16.88
C GLN A 436 -0.42 20.33 -16.41
N ASN A 437 -0.57 20.50 -15.10
CA ASN A 437 -1.57 21.38 -14.52
C ASN A 437 -1.11 21.90 -13.16
N MET A 438 -1.56 23.10 -12.82
CA MET A 438 -1.31 23.74 -11.54
C MET A 438 -2.52 24.59 -11.16
N GLY A 439 -2.99 24.46 -9.94
CA GLY A 439 -4.13 25.21 -9.44
C GLY A 439 -4.13 25.37 -7.94
N SER A 440 -4.70 26.46 -7.46
CA SER A 440 -4.91 26.66 -6.03
C SER A 440 -6.04 25.79 -5.52
N ILE A 441 -5.84 25.23 -4.34
CA ILE A 441 -6.87 24.51 -3.59
C ILE A 441 -7.04 25.15 -2.22
N SER A 442 -8.02 24.69 -1.44
CA SER A 442 -8.32 25.25 -0.12
C SER A 442 -7.13 25.16 0.86
N GLY A 443 -7.06 26.07 1.83
CA GLY A 443 -6.11 26.02 2.93
C GLY A 443 -4.69 26.52 2.63
N GLY A 444 -4.48 27.28 1.55
CA GLY A 444 -3.15 27.80 1.16
C GLY A 444 -2.25 26.75 0.50
N TYR A 445 -2.87 25.74 -0.13
CA TYR A 445 -2.18 24.68 -0.88
C TYR A 445 -2.31 24.89 -2.38
N THR A 446 -1.33 24.39 -3.10
CA THR A 446 -1.34 24.29 -4.57
C THR A 446 -1.34 22.82 -4.97
N ARG A 447 -2.19 22.46 -5.92
CA ARG A 447 -2.18 21.15 -6.56
C ARG A 447 -1.38 21.21 -7.84
N LEU A 448 -0.41 20.32 -7.96
CA LEU A 448 0.41 20.13 -9.14
C LEU A 448 0.10 18.75 -9.76
N GLU A 449 0.00 18.72 -11.08
CA GLU A 449 -0.08 17.47 -11.83
C GLU A 449 1.13 17.36 -12.74
N PHE A 450 1.88 16.26 -12.57
CA PHE A 450 3.07 15.95 -13.37
C PHE A 450 2.91 14.64 -14.10
N LYS A 451 3.46 14.59 -15.29
CA LYS A 451 3.76 13.34 -15.98
C LYS A 451 5.26 13.11 -15.88
N ILE A 452 5.67 12.02 -15.24
CA ILE A 452 7.06 11.77 -14.88
C ILE A 452 7.43 10.31 -15.10
N PRO A 453 8.65 10.01 -15.59
CA PRO A 453 9.13 8.63 -15.60
C PRO A 453 9.12 8.03 -14.20
N SER A 454 8.72 6.77 -14.08
CA SER A 454 8.74 6.06 -12.77
C SER A 454 10.12 6.10 -12.13
N ARG A 455 11.20 5.97 -12.91
CA ARG A 455 12.57 6.10 -12.39
C ARG A 455 12.89 7.48 -11.81
N GLY A 456 12.20 8.54 -12.26
CA GLY A 456 12.32 9.88 -11.72
C GLY A 456 11.74 10.05 -10.31
N LEU A 457 10.87 9.14 -9.90
CA LEU A 457 10.26 9.12 -8.57
C LEU A 457 11.05 8.26 -7.58
N ILE A 458 11.96 7.42 -8.04
CA ILE A 458 12.80 6.60 -7.16
C ILE A 458 13.69 7.51 -6.31
N GLY A 459 13.58 7.37 -4.99
CA GLY A 459 14.32 8.19 -4.03
C GLY A 459 13.80 9.61 -3.84
N TYR A 460 12.72 10.01 -4.52
CA TYR A 460 12.17 11.36 -4.42
C TYR A 460 11.32 11.60 -3.17
N ARG A 461 10.61 10.59 -2.67
CA ARG A 461 9.68 10.77 -1.53
C ARG A 461 10.36 11.33 -0.29
N GLY A 462 11.58 10.91 0.00
CA GLY A 462 12.37 11.44 1.11
C GLY A 462 12.69 12.90 0.95
N ASP A 463 13.17 13.30 -0.21
CA ASP A 463 13.45 14.70 -0.55
C ASP A 463 12.17 15.55 -0.49
N PHE A 464 11.08 15.01 -1.02
CA PHE A 464 9.78 15.69 -1.00
C PHE A 464 9.29 15.98 0.41
N MET A 465 9.37 15.01 1.31
CA MET A 465 8.97 15.20 2.70
C MET A 465 9.86 16.21 3.42
N THR A 466 11.15 16.18 3.16
CA THR A 466 12.10 17.16 3.71
C THR A 466 11.82 18.58 3.19
N ASP A 467 11.68 18.74 1.88
CA ASP A 467 11.46 20.03 1.22
C ASP A 467 10.12 20.67 1.61
N THR A 468 9.12 19.86 1.90
CA THR A 468 7.78 20.32 2.29
C THR A 468 7.55 20.32 3.80
N LYS A 469 8.59 20.03 4.58
CA LYS A 469 8.52 19.94 6.06
C LYS A 469 7.42 19.00 6.55
N GLY A 470 7.20 17.91 5.83
CA GLY A 470 6.18 16.90 6.13
C GLY A 470 4.74 17.28 5.74
N ASN A 471 4.53 18.44 5.11
CA ASN A 471 3.20 18.96 4.78
C ASN A 471 2.75 18.66 3.35
N GLY A 472 3.61 18.08 2.52
CA GLY A 472 3.28 17.72 1.16
C GLY A 472 2.68 16.33 1.05
N ILE A 473 1.86 16.14 0.01
CA ILE A 473 1.23 14.85 -0.31
C ILE A 473 1.47 14.58 -1.77
N ILE A 474 1.91 13.36 -2.06
CA ILE A 474 2.14 12.89 -3.42
C ILE A 474 1.49 11.54 -3.64
N ASN A 475 0.65 11.46 -4.67
CA ASN A 475 0.05 10.22 -5.16
C ASN A 475 0.40 10.04 -6.63
N THR A 476 0.75 8.82 -7.01
CA THR A 476 1.18 8.51 -8.37
C THR A 476 0.39 7.35 -8.94
N ILE A 477 0.09 7.43 -10.23
CA ILE A 477 -0.65 6.39 -10.95
C ILE A 477 0.11 6.08 -12.24
N PHE A 478 0.36 4.79 -12.47
CA PHE A 478 0.94 4.34 -13.73
C PHE A 478 0.06 4.74 -14.91
N CYS A 479 0.65 5.36 -15.94
CA CYS A 479 -0.09 5.85 -17.12
C CYS A 479 0.44 5.35 -18.46
N GLY A 480 1.26 4.29 -18.47
CA GLY A 480 1.74 3.66 -19.70
C GLY A 480 3.24 3.79 -19.91
N TYR A 481 3.69 3.37 -21.08
CA TYR A 481 5.09 3.44 -21.49
C TYR A 481 5.29 4.52 -22.56
N GLU A 482 6.37 5.28 -22.42
CA GLU A 482 6.76 6.31 -23.38
C GLU A 482 8.25 6.21 -23.71
N PRO A 483 8.74 6.85 -24.77
CA PRO A 483 10.13 6.85 -25.12
C PRO A 483 11.04 7.31 -23.96
N TYR A 484 12.18 6.67 -23.81
CA TYR A 484 13.16 6.99 -22.79
C TYR A 484 13.59 8.45 -22.85
N ARG A 485 13.54 9.14 -21.69
CA ARG A 485 13.74 10.60 -21.60
C ARG A 485 15.17 11.02 -21.27
N GLY A 486 16.14 10.11 -21.29
CA GLY A 486 17.53 10.40 -21.01
C GLY A 486 17.94 10.20 -19.55
N ASP A 487 19.20 10.43 -19.26
CA ASP A 487 19.78 10.12 -17.95
C ASP A 487 19.30 11.09 -16.85
N ILE A 488 19.08 10.54 -15.66
CA ILE A 488 18.75 11.26 -14.44
C ILE A 488 19.86 11.02 -13.41
N GLN A 489 20.31 12.07 -12.77
CA GLN A 489 21.24 11.95 -11.65
C GLN A 489 20.47 11.78 -10.34
N TYR A 490 20.52 10.56 -9.77
CA TYR A 490 19.72 10.22 -8.59
C TYR A 490 20.29 10.65 -7.26
N ARG A 491 21.60 10.41 -7.05
CA ARG A 491 22.26 10.68 -5.77
C ARG A 491 23.51 11.51 -5.99
N LYS A 492 23.56 12.66 -5.33
CA LYS A 492 24.68 13.61 -5.44
C LYS A 492 25.78 13.37 -4.40
N LEU A 493 25.46 12.73 -3.28
CA LEU A 493 26.37 12.52 -2.15
C LEU A 493 26.81 11.05 -2.07
N GLY A 494 28.07 10.84 -1.70
CA GLY A 494 28.66 9.53 -1.54
C GLY A 494 28.36 8.88 -0.20
N SER A 495 28.98 7.72 0.04
CA SER A 495 28.87 6.94 1.26
C SER A 495 30.14 7.02 2.11
N LEU A 496 29.97 7.04 3.42
CA LEU A 496 31.07 6.78 4.37
C LEU A 496 31.15 5.27 4.59
N ILE A 497 32.28 4.68 4.31
CA ILE A 497 32.48 3.22 4.29
C ILE A 497 33.44 2.83 5.39
N ALA A 498 33.10 1.80 6.18
CA ALA A 498 34.00 1.25 7.19
C ALA A 498 35.19 0.56 6.50
N PHE A 499 36.40 0.93 6.93
CA PHE A 499 37.64 0.36 6.40
C PHE A 499 38.00 -0.99 7.04
N GLU A 500 37.73 -1.12 8.34
CA GLU A 500 38.04 -2.32 9.12
C GLU A 500 36.79 -2.95 9.71
N SER A 501 36.89 -4.25 9.99
CA SER A 501 35.89 -4.97 10.79
C SER A 501 36.21 -4.84 12.27
N GLY A 502 35.19 -4.68 13.10
CA GLY A 502 35.32 -4.55 14.53
C GLY A 502 34.13 -3.87 15.16
N GLU A 503 34.37 -3.21 16.28
CA GLU A 503 33.36 -2.46 17.00
C GLU A 503 33.66 -0.96 16.92
N SER A 504 32.65 -0.15 16.60
CA SER A 504 32.80 1.30 16.52
C SER A 504 33.09 1.89 17.88
N VAL A 505 33.99 2.87 17.93
CA VAL A 505 34.37 3.59 19.14
C VAL A 505 34.16 5.10 18.99
N ALA A 506 33.89 5.78 20.08
CA ALA A 506 33.60 7.20 20.08
C ALA A 506 34.67 8.04 19.40
N TYR A 507 35.94 7.73 19.59
CA TYR A 507 37.05 8.44 18.96
C TYR A 507 37.05 8.33 17.43
N GLY A 508 36.81 7.14 16.89
CA GLY A 508 36.73 6.92 15.44
C GLY A 508 35.51 7.59 14.84
N LEU A 509 34.38 7.55 15.52
CA LEU A 509 33.14 8.21 15.06
C LEU A 509 33.24 9.74 15.13
N PHE A 510 33.92 10.29 16.11
CA PHE A 510 34.15 11.72 16.22
C PHE A 510 34.91 12.28 15.00
N SER A 511 35.95 11.60 14.57
CA SER A 511 36.66 11.95 13.34
C SER A 511 35.80 11.76 12.08
N ALA A 512 34.98 10.73 12.07
CA ALA A 512 34.12 10.42 10.93
C ALA A 512 32.97 11.42 10.73
N GLN A 513 32.42 11.97 11.81
CA GLN A 513 31.29 12.91 11.72
C GLN A 513 31.64 14.23 11.02
N GLU A 514 32.92 14.61 10.93
CA GLU A 514 33.37 15.74 10.16
C GLU A 514 33.21 15.55 8.65
N ARG A 515 33.10 14.30 8.22
CA ARG A 515 32.99 13.93 6.80
C ARG A 515 31.56 13.74 6.31
N GLY A 516 30.59 13.71 7.21
CA GLY A 516 29.18 13.53 6.86
C GLY A 516 28.30 13.12 8.03
N SER A 517 27.11 12.65 7.71
CA SER A 517 26.13 12.17 8.69
C SER A 517 26.32 10.69 8.96
N LEU A 518 26.43 10.28 10.22
CA LEU A 518 26.60 8.88 10.60
C LEU A 518 25.25 8.19 10.79
N PHE A 519 25.21 6.90 10.44
CA PHE A 519 24.06 6.02 10.66
C PHE A 519 24.19 5.17 11.91
N ILE A 520 25.36 5.09 12.51
CA ILE A 520 25.69 4.26 13.67
C ILE A 520 26.21 5.10 14.83
N GLY A 521 26.04 4.56 16.04
CA GLY A 521 26.65 5.08 17.27
C GLY A 521 27.83 4.23 17.73
N PRO A 522 28.43 4.58 18.89
CA PRO A 522 29.52 3.78 19.47
C PRO A 522 29.05 2.41 19.96
N GLY A 523 29.94 1.44 19.91
CA GLY A 523 29.66 0.07 20.38
C GLY A 523 28.92 -0.81 19.38
N GLU A 524 28.79 -0.40 18.13
CA GLU A 524 28.13 -1.19 17.09
C GLU A 524 29.15 -1.99 16.28
N LYS A 525 28.79 -3.22 15.94
CA LYS A 525 29.60 -4.08 15.07
C LYS A 525 29.57 -3.57 13.64
N VAL A 526 30.75 -3.41 13.06
CA VAL A 526 30.93 -3.03 11.66
C VAL A 526 31.88 -3.99 10.97
N TYR A 527 31.83 -4.03 9.65
CA TYR A 527 32.75 -4.80 8.83
C TYR A 527 33.26 -3.96 7.67
N SER A 528 34.40 -4.32 7.14
CA SER A 528 34.96 -3.67 5.96
C SER A 528 33.98 -3.70 4.80
N GLY A 529 33.67 -2.53 4.23
CA GLY A 529 32.69 -2.37 3.16
C GLY A 529 31.28 -2.03 3.61
N MET A 530 31.01 -2.03 4.92
CA MET A 530 29.75 -1.56 5.47
C MET A 530 29.64 -0.04 5.31
N VAL A 531 28.49 0.45 4.88
CA VAL A 531 28.19 1.89 4.80
C VAL A 531 27.70 2.36 6.16
N ILE A 532 28.45 3.25 6.77
CA ILE A 532 28.22 3.76 8.14
C ILE A 532 27.69 5.18 8.19
N GLY A 533 27.57 5.83 7.06
CA GLY A 533 27.07 7.20 6.96
C GLY A 533 26.96 7.70 5.54
N GLN A 534 26.39 8.89 5.41
CA GLN A 534 26.31 9.64 4.17
C GLN A 534 27.43 10.67 4.13
N CYS A 535 28.25 10.65 3.09
CA CYS A 535 29.31 11.63 2.89
C CYS A 535 28.73 13.03 2.60
N SER A 536 29.42 14.07 3.04
CA SER A 536 29.08 15.46 2.69
C SER A 536 29.50 15.86 1.27
N ARG A 537 30.25 15.00 0.58
CA ARG A 537 30.74 15.17 -0.79
C ARG A 537 30.21 14.09 -1.72
N GLY A 538 30.38 14.28 -3.02
CA GLY A 538 29.90 13.35 -4.04
C GLY A 538 30.68 12.04 -4.16
N GLU A 539 31.79 11.89 -3.46
CA GLU A 539 32.64 10.70 -3.51
C GLU A 539 32.48 9.85 -2.26
N ASP A 540 32.68 8.53 -2.42
CA ASP A 540 32.73 7.61 -1.29
C ASP A 540 34.08 7.78 -0.55
N ILE A 541 34.02 7.74 0.78
CA ILE A 541 35.20 7.85 1.64
C ILE A 541 35.26 6.65 2.57
N GLU A 542 36.43 6.01 2.63
CA GLU A 542 36.69 4.95 3.59
C GLU A 542 37.24 5.53 4.90
N LEU A 543 36.69 5.13 6.02
CA LEU A 543 37.04 5.64 7.35
C LEU A 543 37.20 4.48 8.34
N ASN A 544 38.15 4.60 9.27
CA ASN A 544 38.33 3.65 10.35
C ASN A 544 37.59 4.14 11.60
N VAL A 545 36.40 3.62 11.85
CA VAL A 545 35.59 3.95 13.05
C VAL A 545 35.90 3.06 14.24
N CYS A 546 36.77 2.08 14.07
CA CYS A 546 37.24 1.20 15.14
C CYS A 546 38.54 1.71 15.79
N LYS A 547 39.08 2.84 15.29
CA LYS A 547 40.34 3.40 15.75
C LYS A 547 40.21 3.98 17.14
N LYS A 548 40.98 3.41 18.08
CA LYS A 548 41.08 3.90 19.47
C LYS A 548 42.11 5.04 19.57
N LYS A 549 41.91 5.93 20.54
CA LYS A 549 42.88 6.97 20.88
C LYS A 549 44.17 6.31 21.40
N HIS A 550 45.33 6.67 20.84
CA HIS A 550 46.61 6.27 21.40
C HIS A 550 46.80 6.94 22.76
N LEU A 551 46.99 6.13 23.79
CA LEU A 551 47.41 6.61 25.11
C LEU A 551 48.87 7.06 25.01
N THR A 552 49.11 8.35 24.99
CA THR A 552 50.47 8.91 25.12
C THR A 552 50.80 9.08 26.62
N ASN A 553 51.97 8.62 27.04
CA ASN A 553 52.48 8.75 28.42
C ASN A 553 52.84 10.15 28.85
N THR A 554 52.48 11.19 28.12
CA THR A 554 52.70 12.57 28.47
C THR A 554 51.55 13.08 29.33
N ARG A 555 51.92 13.72 30.47
CA ARG A 555 51.00 14.30 31.45
C ARG A 555 50.21 15.52 30.97
N SER A 556 49.67 15.49 29.81
CA SER A 556 48.62 16.42 29.40
C SER A 556 47.25 15.80 29.58
N SER A 557 47.05 15.29 30.77
CA SER A 557 45.81 14.65 31.21
C SER A 557 44.66 15.63 31.48
N SER A 558 44.80 16.90 31.08
CA SER A 558 43.77 17.91 31.34
C SER A 558 42.69 18.01 30.28
N ALA A 559 42.62 17.09 29.31
CA ALA A 559 41.61 17.17 28.28
C ALA A 559 41.24 15.82 27.69
N ASP A 560 40.71 14.96 28.50
CA ASP A 560 39.67 14.09 28.04
C ASP A 560 38.39 14.96 27.91
N GLU A 561 38.45 15.92 26.98
CA GLU A 561 37.22 16.60 26.53
C GLU A 561 36.25 15.50 26.11
N ALA A 562 35.12 15.41 26.78
CA ALA A 562 34.04 14.53 26.38
C ALA A 562 33.76 14.77 24.91
N LEU A 563 34.07 13.78 24.06
CA LEU A 563 33.83 13.87 22.62
C LEU A 563 32.33 14.00 22.40
N THR A 564 31.91 15.14 21.86
CA THR A 564 30.51 15.37 21.53
C THR A 564 30.20 14.72 20.20
N LEU A 565 29.46 13.60 20.25
CA LEU A 565 28.95 12.93 19.04
C LEU A 565 27.57 13.46 18.72
N THR A 566 27.36 13.80 17.45
CA THR A 566 26.02 14.06 16.92
C THR A 566 25.24 12.74 16.96
N PRO A 567 23.97 12.73 17.42
CA PRO A 567 23.16 11.50 17.40
C PRO A 567 23.12 10.90 16.00
N PRO A 568 23.26 9.57 15.86
CA PRO A 568 23.21 8.92 14.55
C PRO A 568 21.83 9.08 13.90
N ARG A 569 21.83 9.23 12.58
CA ARG A 569 20.61 9.23 11.78
C ARG A 569 20.21 7.78 11.51
N ILE A 570 19.21 7.28 12.22
CA ILE A 570 18.69 5.92 12.03
C ILE A 570 17.73 5.95 10.86
N LEU A 571 18.06 5.21 9.79
CA LEU A 571 17.23 5.14 8.60
C LEU A 571 16.10 4.13 8.79
N SER A 572 14.89 4.53 8.39
CA SER A 572 13.79 3.58 8.20
C SER A 572 14.07 2.69 6.99
N LEU A 573 13.29 1.63 6.81
CA LEU A 573 13.41 0.76 5.64
C LEU A 573 13.30 1.57 4.33
N GLU A 574 12.30 2.43 4.23
CA GLU A 574 12.08 3.26 3.04
C GLU A 574 13.25 4.22 2.79
N GLN A 575 13.74 4.87 3.84
CA GLN A 575 14.89 5.77 3.74
C GLN A 575 16.16 5.03 3.29
N ALA A 576 16.38 3.82 3.81
CA ALA A 576 17.52 2.99 3.42
C ALA A 576 17.40 2.53 1.97
N LEU A 577 16.22 2.12 1.53
CA LEU A 577 15.98 1.74 0.12
C LEU A 577 16.19 2.92 -0.83
N ASP A 578 15.81 4.11 -0.43
CA ASP A 578 16.03 5.34 -1.21
C ASP A 578 17.51 5.73 -1.24
N PHE A 579 18.24 5.49 -0.17
CA PHE A 579 19.64 5.89 -0.04
C PHE A 579 20.59 5.05 -0.88
N ILE A 580 20.40 3.72 -0.93
CA ILE A 580 21.35 2.82 -1.59
C ILE A 580 21.53 3.15 -3.07
N ASP A 581 22.77 3.00 -3.54
CA ASP A 581 23.13 3.17 -4.94
C ASP A 581 23.23 1.80 -5.64
N THR A 582 23.48 1.82 -6.94
CA THR A 582 23.57 0.61 -7.78
C THR A 582 24.68 -0.35 -7.37
N ASP A 583 25.73 0.15 -6.71
CA ASP A 583 26.86 -0.64 -6.20
C ASP A 583 26.70 -1.01 -4.72
N GLU A 584 25.52 -0.84 -4.15
CA GLU A 584 25.22 -1.08 -2.75
C GLU A 584 24.08 -2.07 -2.57
N LEU A 585 24.04 -2.70 -1.41
CA LEU A 585 22.97 -3.59 -0.96
C LEU A 585 22.47 -3.15 0.42
N LEU A 586 21.22 -3.46 0.71
CA LEU A 586 20.66 -3.33 2.04
C LEU A 586 20.50 -4.73 2.65
N GLU A 587 21.18 -4.97 3.78
CA GLU A 587 20.94 -6.15 4.60
C GLU A 587 19.67 -5.93 5.43
N VAL A 588 18.74 -6.86 5.33
CA VAL A 588 17.46 -6.84 6.05
C VAL A 588 17.42 -8.03 7.00
N THR A 589 17.32 -7.76 8.28
CA THR A 589 17.16 -8.78 9.31
C THR A 589 15.97 -8.42 10.20
N PRO A 590 15.48 -9.35 11.04
CA PRO A 590 14.42 -9.01 12.00
C PRO A 590 14.77 -7.85 12.94
N GLU A 591 16.07 -7.65 13.24
CA GLU A 591 16.53 -6.67 14.22
C GLU A 591 17.25 -5.45 13.61
N SER A 592 17.82 -5.59 12.40
CA SER A 592 18.73 -4.59 11.83
C SER A 592 18.50 -4.31 10.37
N LEU A 593 18.86 -3.09 9.95
CA LEU A 593 18.96 -2.66 8.57
C LEU A 593 20.38 -2.10 8.39
N ARG A 594 21.21 -2.76 7.58
CA ARG A 594 22.61 -2.35 7.34
C ARG A 594 22.87 -2.19 5.86
N ILE A 595 23.42 -1.05 5.48
CA ILE A 595 23.82 -0.78 4.10
C ILE A 595 25.26 -1.22 3.91
N ARG A 596 25.55 -1.83 2.78
CA ARG A 596 26.90 -2.28 2.43
C ARG A 596 27.20 -2.08 0.96
N LYS A 597 28.49 -2.03 0.64
CA LYS A 597 28.93 -2.14 -0.75
C LYS A 597 28.74 -3.58 -1.24
N LYS A 598 28.42 -3.77 -2.52
CA LYS A 598 28.35 -5.12 -3.13
C LYS A 598 29.70 -5.82 -3.04
N ILE A 599 30.77 -5.09 -3.37
CA ILE A 599 32.14 -5.57 -3.25
C ILE A 599 32.70 -5.06 -1.94
N LEU A 600 32.93 -5.96 -0.98
CA LEU A 600 33.39 -5.60 0.37
C LEU A 600 34.89 -5.29 0.41
N ASP A 601 35.71 -6.00 -0.37
CA ASP A 601 37.15 -5.78 -0.40
C ASP A 601 37.50 -4.42 -1.06
N PRO A 602 38.25 -3.54 -0.37
CA PRO A 602 38.57 -2.20 -0.90
C PRO A 602 39.38 -2.23 -2.18
N THR A 603 40.31 -3.19 -2.31
CA THR A 603 41.15 -3.31 -3.48
C THR A 603 40.34 -3.77 -4.70
N LEU A 604 39.51 -4.79 -4.54
CA LEU A 604 38.64 -5.26 -5.61
C LEU A 604 37.62 -4.19 -6.02
N ARG A 605 37.12 -3.43 -5.06
CA ARG A 605 36.19 -2.31 -5.32
C ARG A 605 36.84 -1.21 -6.16
N LYS A 606 38.06 -0.82 -5.84
CA LYS A 606 38.84 0.13 -6.65
C LYS A 606 39.10 -0.38 -8.07
N ARG A 607 39.50 -1.64 -8.21
CA ARG A 607 39.71 -2.25 -9.54
C ARG A 607 38.42 -2.26 -10.38
N ALA A 608 37.27 -2.51 -9.76
CA ALA A 608 36.00 -2.51 -10.46
C ALA A 608 35.62 -1.10 -10.95
N SER A 609 35.96 -0.03 -10.20
CA SER A 609 35.70 1.35 -10.59
C SER A 609 36.52 1.83 -11.78
N PHE A 610 37.71 1.28 -11.99
CA PHE A 610 38.57 1.62 -13.14
C PHE A 610 38.18 0.89 -14.44
N LYS A 611 37.32 -0.13 -14.37
CA LYS A 611 36.80 -0.87 -15.54
C LYS A 611 35.55 -0.28 -16.15
N LYS A 612 34.96 0.70 -15.50
CA LYS A 612 33.84 1.51 -16.01
C LYS A 612 34.37 2.77 -16.69
#